data_1be56d9d081448b10b8339ab57e27f21
#
_entry.id   1be56d9d081448b10b8339ab57e27f21
#
_cell.length_a   1.000
_cell.length_b   1.000
_cell.length_c   1.000
_cell.angle_alpha   90.00
_cell.angle_beta   90.00
_cell.angle_gamma   90.00
#
_symmetry.space_group_name_H-M   'P 1'
#
loop_
_entity.id
_entity.type
_entity.pdbx_description
1 polymer ?
#
loop_
_entity_poly.entity_id
_entity_poly.type
_entity_poly.pdbx_seq_one_letter_code
_entity_poly.pdbx_strand_id
1 'polypeptide(L)'
;NQHEEGINPFTAYRADARPKPSRFPVFIRREFDHRGPMTDLIHDQAELDRVLATIRADGRTLRGLLVIEYAAEPVAPGIWRKVGTARIGGAYHILGHVVQDHWAAKHGKLGLATDPMYQEERAIVAANQPPEVVKRAFDLSGIEWGRADHATVDGREVIYEINTNPWIYRVRNMGSDVRHETMAMARERFARLLWQTDAGDGSPVVFEPSDRLVGYRNMNSDAISPIRP
;
A
#
# COMPACT_ATOMS: atom_id res chain seq x y z
N ASN A 1 17.25 -1.52 3.17
CA ASN A 1 16.41 -0.36 3.44
C ASN A 1 16.26 0.47 2.16
N GLN A 2 15.01 0.72 1.70
CA GLN A 2 14.75 1.44 0.43
C GLN A 2 15.33 2.86 0.39
N HIS A 3 15.56 3.50 1.54
CA HIS A 3 16.23 4.78 1.62
C HIS A 3 17.74 4.64 1.31
N GLU A 4 18.42 3.65 1.90
CA GLU A 4 19.84 3.39 1.65
C GLU A 4 20.12 3.05 0.19
N GLU A 5 19.17 2.39 -0.47
CA GLU A 5 19.20 2.06 -1.89
C GLU A 5 18.78 3.25 -2.79
N GLY A 6 18.49 4.41 -2.23
CA GLY A 6 18.11 5.62 -2.96
C GLY A 6 16.74 5.57 -3.64
N ILE A 7 15.85 4.69 -3.20
CA ILE A 7 14.49 4.57 -3.73
C ILE A 7 13.62 5.68 -3.14
N ASN A 8 13.60 5.81 -1.81
CA ASN A 8 12.79 6.81 -1.12
C ASN A 8 13.64 7.95 -0.55
N PRO A 9 13.16 9.20 -0.63
CA PRO A 9 13.83 10.35 -0.02
C PRO A 9 13.54 10.47 1.48
N PHE A 10 12.77 9.55 2.08
CA PHE A 10 12.40 9.56 3.49
C PHE A 10 12.91 8.31 4.21
N THR A 11 13.07 8.43 5.52
CA THR A 11 13.55 7.35 6.39
C THR A 11 12.44 6.89 7.35
N ALA A 12 12.43 5.59 7.63
CA ALA A 12 11.62 4.97 8.66
C ALA A 12 12.52 4.51 9.81
N TYR A 13 12.19 4.89 11.03
CA TYR A 13 12.95 4.59 12.24
C TYR A 13 12.14 3.68 13.14
N ARG A 14 12.79 2.77 13.84
CA ARG A 14 12.15 1.99 14.89
C ARG A 14 11.86 2.89 16.10
N ALA A 15 10.60 2.90 16.56
CA ALA A 15 10.20 3.75 17.68
C ALA A 15 10.89 3.37 19.01
N ASP A 16 11.30 2.11 19.18
CA ASP A 16 12.01 1.61 20.36
C ASP A 16 13.51 1.96 20.39
N ALA A 17 14.07 2.46 19.28
CA ALA A 17 15.48 2.79 19.14
C ALA A 17 15.83 4.27 19.44
N ARG A 18 14.95 5.01 20.13
CA ARG A 18 15.09 6.45 20.39
C ARG A 18 15.35 7.25 19.10
N PRO A 19 14.41 7.24 18.17
CA PRO A 19 14.60 7.80 16.85
C PRO A 19 14.86 9.31 16.91
N LYS A 20 15.80 9.76 16.06
CA LYS A 20 16.06 11.16 15.79
C LYS A 20 15.90 11.38 14.28
N PRO A 21 14.68 11.63 13.81
CA PRO A 21 14.42 11.88 12.40
C PRO A 21 15.27 13.02 11.86
N SER A 22 15.74 12.88 10.63
CA SER A 22 16.53 13.90 9.97
C SER A 22 15.70 15.12 9.55
N ARG A 23 14.39 14.91 9.42
CA ARG A 23 13.42 15.94 9.06
C ARG A 23 12.05 15.71 9.69
N PHE A 24 11.28 16.75 9.81
CA PHE A 24 9.90 16.77 10.25
C PHE A 24 9.00 17.40 9.16
N PRO A 25 7.66 17.14 9.19
CA PRO A 25 6.95 16.32 10.17
C PRO A 25 7.17 14.81 9.99
N VAL A 26 6.86 14.05 11.06
CA VAL A 26 6.85 12.60 11.07
C VAL A 26 5.49 12.09 11.53
N PHE A 27 5.24 10.79 11.36
CA PHE A 27 4.08 10.12 11.95
C PHE A 27 4.47 8.73 12.46
N ILE A 28 3.63 8.15 13.33
CA ILE A 28 3.84 6.81 13.87
C ILE A 28 2.84 5.86 13.24
N ARG A 29 3.30 4.67 12.81
CA ARG A 29 2.45 3.57 12.39
C ARG A 29 2.95 2.24 12.93
N ARG A 30 2.10 1.21 12.89
CA ARG A 30 2.52 -0.17 13.14
C ARG A 30 3.26 -0.71 11.94
N GLU A 31 4.30 -1.49 12.17
CA GLU A 31 5.13 -2.10 11.12
C GLU A 31 4.33 -3.09 10.26
N PHE A 32 3.48 -3.91 10.91
CA PHE A 32 2.74 -5.01 10.26
C PHE A 32 1.22 -4.78 10.24
N ASP A 33 0.76 -3.54 10.25
CA ASP A 33 -0.67 -3.21 10.28
C ASP A 33 -1.08 -2.42 9.01
N HIS A 34 -2.27 -2.76 8.49
CA HIS A 34 -2.89 -2.09 7.35
C HIS A 34 -3.81 -0.93 7.75
N ARG A 35 -3.86 -0.56 9.04
CA ARG A 35 -4.79 0.48 9.54
C ARG A 35 -4.38 1.90 9.20
N GLY A 36 -3.15 2.12 8.74
CA GLY A 36 -2.60 3.43 8.44
C GLY A 36 -1.88 4.07 9.64
N PRO A 37 -1.68 5.40 9.63
CA PRO A 37 -1.04 6.11 10.73
C PRO A 37 -1.78 5.94 12.05
N MET A 38 -1.04 5.88 13.14
CA MET A 38 -1.55 5.87 14.52
C MET A 38 -1.66 7.28 15.09
N THR A 39 -0.95 8.23 14.51
CA THR A 39 -0.89 9.63 14.94
C THR A 39 -1.16 10.55 13.76
N ASP A 40 -1.56 11.77 14.06
CA ASP A 40 -1.42 12.88 13.15
C ASP A 40 0.06 13.21 12.92
N LEU A 41 0.35 14.23 12.12
CA LEU A 41 1.71 14.68 11.87
C LEU A 41 2.30 15.29 13.15
N ILE A 42 3.49 14.88 13.47
CA ILE A 42 4.31 15.31 14.60
C ILE A 42 5.39 16.24 14.03
N HIS A 43 5.50 17.45 14.55
CA HIS A 43 6.23 18.51 13.89
C HIS A 43 7.64 18.77 14.41
N ASP A 44 7.99 18.25 15.58
CA ASP A 44 9.32 18.37 16.16
C ASP A 44 9.70 17.20 17.08
N GLN A 45 10.98 17.18 17.50
CA GLN A 45 11.50 16.10 18.36
C GLN A 45 10.86 16.09 19.74
N ALA A 46 10.56 17.26 20.31
CA ALA A 46 9.98 17.34 21.66
C ALA A 46 8.54 16.78 21.65
N GLU A 47 7.79 17.04 20.60
CA GLU A 47 6.46 16.45 20.40
C GLU A 47 6.56 14.93 20.19
N LEU A 48 7.51 14.46 19.38
CA LEU A 48 7.75 13.04 19.19
C LEU A 48 8.07 12.33 20.51
N ASP A 49 8.95 12.91 21.30
CA ASP A 49 9.34 12.34 22.60
C ASP A 49 8.14 12.25 23.56
N ARG A 50 7.27 13.27 23.58
CA ARG A 50 6.03 13.27 24.37
C ARG A 50 5.08 12.16 23.92
N VAL A 51 4.85 12.04 22.61
CA VAL A 51 3.95 11.01 22.03
C VAL A 51 4.46 9.60 22.36
N LEU A 52 5.77 9.35 22.21
CA LEU A 52 6.37 8.07 22.55
C LEU A 52 6.29 7.77 24.06
N ALA A 53 6.45 8.79 24.91
CA ALA A 53 6.29 8.65 26.35
C ALA A 53 4.84 8.32 26.72
N THR A 54 3.86 8.95 26.10
CA THR A 54 2.42 8.67 26.30
C THR A 54 2.08 7.23 25.93
N ILE A 55 2.55 6.76 24.76
CA ILE A 55 2.33 5.37 24.32
C ILE A 55 2.86 4.37 25.37
N ARG A 56 4.03 4.65 25.99
CA ARG A 56 4.58 3.81 27.07
C ARG A 56 3.77 3.91 28.35
N ALA A 57 3.35 5.10 28.73
CA ALA A 57 2.55 5.33 29.94
C ALA A 57 1.20 4.60 29.87
N ASP A 58 0.62 4.47 28.68
CA ASP A 58 -0.60 3.69 28.39
C ASP A 58 -0.36 2.15 28.42
N GLY A 59 0.84 1.70 28.84
CA GLY A 59 1.19 0.27 28.90
C GLY A 59 1.44 -0.38 27.54
N ARG A 60 1.57 0.41 26.45
CA ARG A 60 1.78 -0.09 25.10
C ARG A 60 3.26 -0.18 24.78
N THR A 61 3.64 -1.22 24.05
CA THR A 61 5.03 -1.39 23.59
C THR A 61 5.32 -0.47 22.39
N LEU A 62 6.55 0.06 22.34
CA LEU A 62 7.06 0.74 21.14
C LEU A 62 7.64 -0.25 20.12
N ARG A 63 7.86 -1.50 20.49
CA ARG A 63 8.33 -2.53 19.57
C ARG A 63 7.28 -2.78 18.50
N GLY A 64 7.71 -2.83 17.24
CA GLY A 64 6.82 -2.97 16.09
C GLY A 64 6.09 -1.67 15.70
N LEU A 65 6.52 -0.52 16.25
CA LEU A 65 6.14 0.79 15.79
C LEU A 65 7.28 1.42 15.00
N LEU A 66 6.90 2.12 13.91
CA LEU A 66 7.80 2.90 13.07
C LEU A 66 7.45 4.38 13.17
N VAL A 67 8.48 5.21 13.27
CA VAL A 67 8.42 6.66 13.08
C VAL A 67 8.86 6.91 11.65
N ILE A 68 8.00 7.50 10.84
CA ILE A 68 8.24 7.67 9.40
C ILE A 68 8.24 9.16 9.07
N GLU A 69 9.26 9.62 8.36
CA GLU A 69 9.32 10.98 7.82
C GLU A 69 8.22 11.17 6.78
N TYR A 70 7.48 12.25 6.92
CA TYR A 70 6.40 12.59 6.00
C TYR A 70 6.94 12.89 4.60
N ALA A 71 6.34 12.27 3.61
CA ALA A 71 6.65 12.46 2.21
C ALA A 71 5.38 12.30 1.37
N ALA A 72 4.49 13.29 1.44
CA ALA A 72 3.31 13.34 0.59
C ALA A 72 3.06 14.77 0.13
N GLU A 73 2.63 14.93 -1.11
CA GLU A 73 2.32 16.20 -1.74
C GLU A 73 0.87 16.24 -2.19
N PRO A 74 0.12 17.32 -1.91
CA PRO A 74 -1.24 17.46 -2.41
C PRO A 74 -1.22 17.72 -3.92
N VAL A 75 -2.08 17.04 -4.68
CA VAL A 75 -2.27 17.27 -6.13
C VAL A 75 -3.18 18.47 -6.41
N ALA A 76 -3.94 18.91 -5.40
CA ALA A 76 -4.73 20.13 -5.37
C ALA A 76 -4.91 20.54 -3.90
N PRO A 77 -5.32 21.78 -3.58
CA PRO A 77 -5.48 22.22 -2.20
C PRO A 77 -6.33 21.23 -1.38
N GLY A 78 -5.72 20.62 -0.35
CA GLY A 78 -6.36 19.65 0.54
C GLY A 78 -6.69 18.31 -0.11
N ILE A 79 -6.13 17.98 -1.27
CA ILE A 79 -6.40 16.72 -2.00
C ILE A 79 -5.08 15.99 -2.27
N TRP A 80 -4.99 14.78 -1.79
CA TRP A 80 -3.87 13.87 -2.02
C TRP A 80 -4.27 12.72 -2.92
N ARG A 81 -3.30 12.23 -3.67
CA ARG A 81 -3.46 11.11 -4.59
C ARG A 81 -2.34 10.10 -4.41
N LYS A 82 -2.66 8.82 -4.51
CA LYS A 82 -1.69 7.75 -4.69
C LYS A 82 -2.10 6.82 -5.82
N VAL A 83 -1.11 6.24 -6.46
CA VAL A 83 -1.25 5.26 -7.53
C VAL A 83 -0.97 3.87 -6.97
N GLY A 84 -1.76 2.89 -7.40
CA GLY A 84 -1.49 1.49 -7.13
C GLY A 84 -0.90 0.81 -8.35
N THR A 85 0.28 0.20 -8.22
CA THR A 85 0.90 -0.62 -9.26
C THR A 85 1.13 -2.02 -8.74
N ALA A 86 0.54 -3.02 -9.41
CA ALA A 86 0.75 -4.43 -9.08
C ALA A 86 1.94 -5.01 -9.85
N ARG A 87 2.64 -5.95 -9.22
CA ARG A 87 3.49 -6.94 -9.88
C ARG A 87 2.81 -8.29 -9.86
N ILE A 88 2.81 -8.98 -10.99
CA ILE A 88 2.21 -10.30 -11.19
C ILE A 88 3.24 -11.13 -11.94
N GLY A 89 4.05 -11.92 -11.23
CA GLY A 89 5.22 -12.56 -11.81
C GLY A 89 6.17 -11.54 -12.41
N GLY A 90 6.53 -11.71 -13.68
CA GLY A 90 7.39 -10.77 -14.42
C GLY A 90 6.70 -9.52 -14.96
N ALA A 91 5.37 -9.39 -14.82
CA ALA A 91 4.59 -8.31 -15.41
C ALA A 91 4.19 -7.24 -14.39
N TYR A 92 4.02 -6.01 -14.87
CA TYR A 92 3.54 -4.88 -14.06
C TYR A 92 2.20 -4.37 -14.58
N HIS A 93 1.37 -3.89 -13.65
CA HIS A 93 0.05 -3.41 -13.97
C HIS A 93 -0.36 -2.23 -13.08
N ILE A 94 -0.63 -1.08 -13.71
CA ILE A 94 -1.18 0.09 -13.01
C ILE A 94 -2.68 -0.16 -12.78
N LEU A 95 -3.07 -0.18 -11.50
CA LEU A 95 -4.42 -0.49 -11.07
C LEU A 95 -5.36 0.72 -11.12
N GLY A 96 -4.82 1.92 -10.88
CA GLY A 96 -5.55 3.18 -10.82
C GLY A 96 -5.12 4.07 -9.66
N HIS A 97 -5.92 5.10 -9.40
CA HIS A 97 -5.65 6.11 -8.38
C HIS A 97 -6.57 5.97 -7.16
N VAL A 98 -6.07 6.43 -6.02
CA VAL A 98 -6.85 6.74 -4.83
C VAL A 98 -6.73 8.23 -4.56
N VAL A 99 -7.86 8.96 -4.52
CA VAL A 99 -7.93 10.39 -4.23
C VAL A 99 -8.65 10.58 -2.90
N GLN A 100 -8.07 11.37 -1.99
CA GLN A 100 -8.60 11.58 -0.65
C GLN A 100 -8.25 12.98 -0.13
N ASP A 101 -9.07 13.49 0.78
CA ASP A 101 -8.90 14.78 1.48
C ASP A 101 -8.01 14.67 2.73
N HIS A 102 -7.11 13.71 2.73
CA HIS A 102 -6.17 13.47 3.82
C HIS A 102 -4.85 12.93 3.24
N TRP A 103 -3.73 13.38 3.79
CA TRP A 103 -2.40 13.00 3.34
C TRP A 103 -2.14 11.47 3.37
N ALA A 104 -2.72 10.76 4.34
CA ALA A 104 -2.68 9.29 4.40
C ALA A 104 -3.77 8.67 3.52
N ALA A 105 -3.77 8.96 2.22
CA ALA A 105 -4.75 8.43 1.28
C ALA A 105 -4.83 6.91 1.31
N LYS A 106 -6.00 6.35 1.70
CA LYS A 106 -6.16 4.92 1.92
C LYS A 106 -7.24 4.27 1.05
N HIS A 107 -8.47 4.77 1.12
CA HIS A 107 -9.62 4.13 0.47
C HIS A 107 -10.22 4.98 -0.65
N GLY A 108 -9.79 6.22 -0.77
CA GLY A 108 -10.41 7.23 -1.60
C GLY A 108 -11.70 7.79 -0.98
N LYS A 109 -12.12 8.95 -1.45
CA LYS A 109 -13.36 9.60 -1.07
C LYS A 109 -14.14 9.96 -2.31
N LEU A 110 -15.37 9.44 -2.41
CA LEU A 110 -16.28 9.77 -3.51
C LEU A 110 -16.57 11.28 -3.55
N GLY A 111 -16.66 11.83 -4.76
CA GLY A 111 -16.97 13.24 -4.97
C GLY A 111 -15.80 14.21 -4.85
N LEU A 112 -14.58 13.72 -4.55
CA LEU A 112 -13.36 14.57 -4.54
C LEU A 112 -12.68 14.63 -5.90
N ALA A 113 -12.60 13.48 -6.61
CA ALA A 113 -11.96 13.46 -7.92
C ALA A 113 -12.83 14.19 -8.95
N THR A 114 -12.20 15.04 -9.74
CA THR A 114 -12.81 15.79 -10.83
C THR A 114 -12.73 15.03 -12.15
N ASP A 115 -13.52 15.41 -13.16
CA ASP A 115 -13.44 14.79 -14.49
C ASP A 115 -12.03 14.83 -15.09
N PRO A 116 -11.24 15.91 -15.02
CA PRO A 116 -9.85 15.89 -15.45
C PRO A 116 -9.00 14.84 -14.73
N MET A 117 -9.21 14.62 -13.42
CA MET A 117 -8.49 13.60 -12.66
C MET A 117 -8.86 12.18 -13.12
N TYR A 118 -10.12 11.94 -13.47
CA TYR A 118 -10.56 10.66 -14.06
C TYR A 118 -9.97 10.41 -15.45
N GLN A 119 -9.88 11.45 -16.28
CA GLN A 119 -9.24 11.36 -17.59
C GLN A 119 -7.73 11.08 -17.47
N GLU A 120 -7.06 11.72 -16.52
CA GLU A 120 -5.66 11.46 -16.21
C GLU A 120 -5.45 10.01 -15.72
N GLU A 121 -6.30 9.53 -14.81
CA GLU A 121 -6.29 8.13 -14.36
C GLU A 121 -6.41 7.18 -15.56
N ARG A 122 -7.36 7.44 -16.45
CA ARG A 122 -7.58 6.64 -17.67
C ARG A 122 -6.33 6.60 -18.54
N ALA A 123 -5.69 7.75 -18.78
CA ALA A 123 -4.49 7.85 -19.59
C ALA A 123 -3.33 7.03 -18.99
N ILE A 124 -3.10 7.14 -17.68
CA ILE A 124 -2.03 6.42 -16.96
C ILE A 124 -2.30 4.91 -16.96
N VAL A 125 -3.53 4.48 -16.69
CA VAL A 125 -3.91 3.06 -16.71
C VAL A 125 -3.83 2.48 -18.12
N ALA A 126 -4.25 3.24 -19.14
CA ALA A 126 -4.17 2.81 -20.53
C ALA A 126 -2.71 2.64 -21.00
N ALA A 127 -1.85 3.63 -20.71
CA ALA A 127 -0.45 3.60 -21.06
C ALA A 127 0.29 2.44 -20.34
N ASN A 128 -0.10 2.12 -19.14
CA ASN A 128 0.49 1.06 -18.31
C ASN A 128 2.03 1.09 -18.28
N GLN A 129 2.58 2.27 -18.02
CA GLN A 129 4.02 2.49 -17.93
C GLN A 129 4.40 2.80 -16.46
N PRO A 130 4.60 1.77 -15.62
CA PRO A 130 5.01 1.99 -14.23
C PRO A 130 6.37 2.68 -14.16
N PRO A 131 6.55 3.61 -13.21
CA PRO A 131 7.85 4.25 -12.99
C PRO A 131 8.94 3.20 -12.71
N GLU A 132 10.14 3.44 -13.22
CA GLU A 132 11.27 2.50 -13.08
C GLU A 132 11.65 2.26 -11.62
N VAL A 133 11.53 3.28 -10.77
CA VAL A 133 11.78 3.16 -9.33
C VAL A 133 10.80 2.20 -8.64
N VAL A 134 9.56 2.10 -9.13
CA VAL A 134 8.58 1.13 -8.61
C VAL A 134 9.00 -0.29 -8.95
N LYS A 135 9.45 -0.53 -10.18
CA LYS A 135 9.97 -1.84 -10.60
C LYS A 135 11.19 -2.23 -9.78
N ARG A 136 12.14 -1.30 -9.63
CA ARG A 136 13.34 -1.50 -8.81
C ARG A 136 13.00 -1.83 -7.35
N ALA A 137 11.97 -1.21 -6.76
CA ALA A 137 11.55 -1.51 -5.39
C ALA A 137 11.03 -2.94 -5.24
N PHE A 138 10.28 -3.43 -6.21
CA PHE A 138 9.85 -4.83 -6.25
C PHE A 138 11.04 -5.79 -6.38
N ASP A 139 11.99 -5.49 -7.26
CA ASP A 139 13.16 -6.33 -7.48
C ASP A 139 14.05 -6.42 -6.24
N LEU A 140 14.33 -5.27 -5.58
CA LEU A 140 15.11 -5.22 -4.34
C LEU A 140 14.44 -5.96 -3.17
N SER A 141 13.11 -5.99 -3.14
CA SER A 141 12.36 -6.72 -2.11
C SER A 141 12.14 -8.19 -2.43
N GLY A 142 12.45 -8.65 -3.64
CA GLY A 142 12.19 -10.02 -4.09
C GLY A 142 10.70 -10.38 -4.15
N ILE A 143 9.82 -9.38 -4.26
CA ILE A 143 8.37 -9.57 -4.27
C ILE A 143 7.87 -9.73 -5.70
N GLU A 144 7.36 -10.90 -6.06
CA GLU A 144 6.81 -11.18 -7.39
C GLU A 144 5.29 -11.05 -7.47
N TRP A 145 4.63 -10.98 -6.32
CA TRP A 145 3.19 -10.75 -6.19
C TRP A 145 2.92 -9.69 -5.15
N GLY A 146 2.32 -8.59 -5.56
CA GLY A 146 1.97 -7.52 -4.64
C GLY A 146 1.52 -6.25 -5.34
N ARG A 147 1.18 -5.23 -4.53
CA ARG A 147 0.84 -3.88 -5.00
C ARG A 147 1.71 -2.86 -4.28
N ALA A 148 2.45 -2.08 -5.03
CA ALA A 148 3.08 -0.86 -4.56
C ALA A 148 2.05 0.28 -4.54
N ASP A 149 1.96 0.98 -3.43
CA ASP A 149 1.26 2.25 -3.29
C ASP A 149 2.32 3.36 -3.37
N HIS A 150 2.20 4.25 -4.35
CA HIS A 150 3.21 5.26 -4.64
C HIS A 150 2.58 6.59 -5.09
N ALA A 151 3.35 7.67 -5.06
CA ALA A 151 2.96 8.97 -5.58
C ALA A 151 4.18 9.81 -5.95
N THR A 152 3.97 10.86 -6.74
CA THR A 152 4.99 11.85 -7.04
C THR A 152 5.04 12.89 -5.91
N VAL A 153 6.23 13.16 -5.39
CA VAL A 153 6.53 14.18 -4.38
C VAL A 153 7.78 14.93 -4.81
N ASP A 154 7.73 16.25 -4.91
CA ASP A 154 8.83 17.10 -5.40
C ASP A 154 9.41 16.60 -6.75
N GLY A 155 8.51 16.18 -7.65
CA GLY A 155 8.87 15.68 -8.98
C GLY A 155 9.53 14.28 -8.99
N ARG A 156 9.57 13.58 -7.86
CA ARG A 156 10.12 12.23 -7.72
C ARG A 156 9.04 11.24 -7.30
N GLU A 157 9.11 10.04 -7.83
CA GLU A 157 8.22 8.96 -7.39
C GLU A 157 8.68 8.44 -6.03
N VAL A 158 7.73 8.36 -5.10
CA VAL A 158 7.91 7.90 -3.72
C VAL A 158 7.04 6.67 -3.49
N ILE A 159 7.61 5.61 -2.92
CA ILE A 159 6.91 4.36 -2.66
C ILE A 159 6.60 4.26 -1.17
N TYR A 160 5.31 4.24 -0.84
CA TYR A 160 4.85 4.20 0.55
C TYR A 160 4.90 2.81 1.15
N GLU A 161 4.44 1.81 0.40
CA GLU A 161 4.45 0.42 0.83
C GLU A 161 4.31 -0.53 -0.37
N ILE A 162 4.79 -1.77 -0.21
CA ILE A 162 4.45 -2.88 -1.09
C ILE A 162 3.62 -3.87 -0.26
N ASN A 163 2.37 -4.05 -0.65
CA ASN A 163 1.43 -4.93 0.01
C ASN A 163 1.39 -6.28 -0.73
N THR A 164 1.75 -7.38 -0.05
CA THR A 164 1.75 -8.74 -0.61
C THR A 164 0.39 -9.43 -0.56
N ASN A 165 -0.57 -8.86 0.16
CA ASN A 165 -1.97 -9.28 0.15
C ASN A 165 -2.87 -8.09 -0.18
N PRO A 166 -2.75 -7.49 -1.37
CA PRO A 166 -3.47 -6.29 -1.73
C PRO A 166 -4.95 -6.57 -1.99
N TRP A 167 -5.79 -5.61 -1.61
CA TRP A 167 -7.15 -5.55 -2.12
C TRP A 167 -7.11 -5.14 -3.59
N ILE A 168 -7.59 -6.04 -4.46
CA ILE A 168 -7.64 -5.83 -5.90
C ILE A 168 -9.10 -5.76 -6.31
N TYR A 169 -9.47 -4.67 -6.97
CA TYR A 169 -10.76 -4.45 -7.64
C TYR A 169 -12.03 -4.71 -6.82
N ARG A 170 -12.21 -4.05 -5.70
CA ARG A 170 -13.55 -3.94 -5.12
C ARG A 170 -14.36 -2.91 -5.90
N VAL A 171 -15.18 -3.37 -6.86
CA VAL A 171 -16.11 -2.50 -7.60
C VAL A 171 -17.21 -2.04 -6.66
N ARG A 172 -17.17 -0.77 -6.28
CA ARG A 172 -18.30 -0.04 -5.68
C ARG A 172 -18.62 1.12 -6.61
N ASN A 173 -19.73 1.84 -6.33
CA ASN A 173 -20.04 3.06 -7.07
C ASN A 173 -18.78 3.93 -7.23
N MET A 174 -18.39 4.19 -8.49
CA MET A 174 -17.12 4.84 -8.82
C MET A 174 -17.28 6.33 -9.09
N GLY A 175 -18.49 6.85 -9.06
CA GLY A 175 -18.79 8.28 -9.21
C GLY A 175 -18.59 8.87 -10.61
N SER A 176 -18.14 8.07 -11.60
CA SER A 176 -17.89 8.52 -12.96
C SER A 176 -17.91 7.35 -13.93
N ASP A 177 -18.53 7.52 -15.09
CA ASP A 177 -18.55 6.52 -16.18
C ASP A 177 -17.13 6.30 -16.72
N VAL A 178 -16.35 7.37 -16.87
CA VAL A 178 -14.94 7.28 -17.29
C VAL A 178 -14.15 6.36 -16.33
N ARG A 179 -14.40 6.47 -15.04
CA ARG A 179 -13.73 5.61 -14.06
C ARG A 179 -14.22 4.18 -14.14
N HIS A 180 -15.51 3.94 -14.39
CA HIS A 180 -16.04 2.60 -14.63
C HIS A 180 -15.33 1.90 -15.80
N GLU A 181 -15.20 2.58 -16.94
CA GLU A 181 -14.48 2.08 -18.11
C GLU A 181 -12.99 1.82 -17.79
N THR A 182 -12.33 2.76 -17.10
CA THR A 182 -10.93 2.64 -16.69
C THR A 182 -10.71 1.42 -15.82
N MET A 183 -11.56 1.20 -14.83
CA MET A 183 -11.47 0.05 -13.93
C MET A 183 -11.83 -1.27 -14.63
N ALA A 184 -12.74 -1.25 -15.62
CA ALA A 184 -13.03 -2.42 -16.43
C ALA A 184 -11.80 -2.83 -17.26
N MET A 185 -11.15 -1.89 -17.94
CA MET A 185 -9.90 -2.10 -18.69
C MET A 185 -8.78 -2.63 -17.78
N ALA A 186 -8.60 -2.02 -16.60
CA ALA A 186 -7.60 -2.43 -15.65
C ALA A 186 -7.84 -3.87 -15.15
N ARG A 187 -9.08 -4.23 -14.85
CA ARG A 187 -9.47 -5.58 -14.39
C ARG A 187 -9.29 -6.64 -15.47
N GLU A 188 -9.63 -6.32 -16.72
CA GLU A 188 -9.40 -7.23 -17.83
C GLU A 188 -7.91 -7.53 -18.04
N ARG A 189 -7.06 -6.49 -17.99
CA ARG A 189 -5.61 -6.66 -18.05
C ARG A 189 -5.08 -7.50 -16.88
N PHE A 190 -5.55 -7.24 -15.67
CA PHE A 190 -5.18 -8.00 -14.49
C PHE A 190 -5.53 -9.49 -14.64
N ALA A 191 -6.75 -9.80 -15.06
CA ALA A 191 -7.18 -11.19 -15.29
C ALA A 191 -6.31 -11.87 -16.35
N ARG A 192 -6.03 -11.21 -17.46
CA ARG A 192 -5.14 -11.73 -18.51
C ARG A 192 -3.74 -12.02 -17.98
N LEU A 193 -3.15 -11.12 -17.16
CA LEU A 193 -1.84 -11.32 -16.57
C LEU A 193 -1.82 -12.52 -15.61
N LEU A 194 -2.88 -12.72 -14.82
CA LEU A 194 -3.01 -13.90 -13.98
C LEU A 194 -3.03 -15.18 -14.81
N TRP A 195 -3.81 -15.22 -15.89
CA TRP A 195 -3.83 -16.38 -16.80
C TRP A 195 -2.46 -16.66 -17.43
N GLN A 196 -1.68 -15.64 -17.72
CA GLN A 196 -0.33 -15.79 -18.28
C GLN A 196 0.68 -16.33 -17.26
N THR A 197 0.43 -16.18 -15.96
CA THR A 197 1.27 -16.76 -14.91
C THR A 197 0.93 -18.22 -14.61
N ASP A 198 -0.22 -18.70 -15.07
CA ASP A 198 -0.60 -20.10 -14.95
C ASP A 198 0.15 -20.92 -16.01
N ALA A 199 1.29 -21.46 -15.62
CA ALA A 199 2.09 -22.39 -16.43
C ALA A 199 1.68 -23.85 -16.17
N GLY A 200 0.58 -24.08 -15.46
CA GLY A 200 0.10 -25.41 -15.10
C GLY A 200 -0.38 -26.21 -16.33
N ASP A 201 -0.10 -27.49 -16.32
CA ASP A 201 -0.60 -28.47 -17.30
C ASP A 201 -2.06 -28.90 -16.99
N GLY A 202 -2.73 -28.23 -16.06
CA GLY A 202 -4.06 -28.56 -15.56
C GLY A 202 -4.06 -29.66 -14.51
N SER A 203 -2.91 -30.16 -14.10
CA SER A 203 -2.80 -31.13 -13.00
C SER A 203 -3.23 -30.50 -11.68
N PRO A 204 -4.03 -31.18 -10.85
CA PRO A 204 -4.45 -30.63 -9.57
C PRO A 204 -3.23 -30.46 -8.65
N VAL A 205 -3.09 -29.26 -8.09
CA VAL A 205 -2.08 -29.01 -7.06
C VAL A 205 -2.55 -29.68 -5.76
N VAL A 206 -1.87 -30.75 -5.37
CA VAL A 206 -2.12 -31.43 -4.09
C VAL A 206 -1.31 -30.70 -3.01
N PHE A 207 -1.99 -30.01 -2.11
CA PHE A 207 -1.37 -29.49 -0.90
C PHE A 207 -1.31 -30.59 0.15
N GLU A 208 -0.14 -31.13 0.40
CA GLU A 208 0.08 -31.90 1.62
C GLU A 208 0.16 -30.93 2.80
N PRO A 209 -0.79 -30.99 3.75
CA PRO A 209 -0.75 -30.11 4.90
C PRO A 209 0.50 -30.46 5.73
N SER A 210 1.41 -29.51 5.90
CA SER A 210 2.50 -29.67 6.85
C SER A 210 1.94 -29.86 8.25
N ASP A 211 2.61 -30.61 9.12
CA ASP A 211 2.20 -30.83 10.52
C ASP A 211 1.92 -29.52 11.28
N ARG A 212 2.57 -28.41 10.90
CA ARG A 212 2.28 -27.07 11.39
C ARG A 212 0.89 -26.56 11.00
N LEU A 213 0.43 -26.81 9.76
CA LEU A 213 -0.90 -26.40 9.29
C LEU A 213 -2.00 -27.24 9.91
N VAL A 214 -1.75 -28.53 10.13
CA VAL A 214 -2.67 -29.44 10.83
C VAL A 214 -2.83 -29.01 12.28
N GLY A 215 -1.72 -28.67 12.97
CA GLY A 215 -1.74 -28.14 14.34
C GLY A 215 -2.52 -26.81 14.45
N TYR A 216 -2.38 -25.91 13.47
CA TYR A 216 -3.09 -24.64 13.45
C TYR A 216 -4.60 -24.80 13.19
N ARG A 217 -5.02 -25.75 12.34
CA ARG A 217 -6.42 -26.10 12.12
C ARG A 217 -7.07 -26.65 13.39
N ASN A 218 -6.38 -27.52 14.10
CA ASN A 218 -6.90 -28.13 15.32
C ASN A 218 -7.03 -27.15 16.49
N MET A 219 -6.20 -26.10 16.53
CA MET A 219 -6.32 -25.03 17.53
C MET A 219 -7.45 -24.04 17.25
N ASN A 220 -7.93 -23.95 16.03
CA ASN A 220 -8.95 -22.97 15.61
C ASN A 220 -10.27 -23.62 15.17
N SER A 221 -10.44 -24.94 15.26
CA SER A 221 -11.65 -25.63 14.82
C SER A 221 -12.91 -25.22 15.58
N ASP A 222 -12.76 -24.71 16.80
CA ASP A 222 -13.90 -24.26 17.62
C ASP A 222 -14.33 -22.80 17.35
N ALA A 223 -13.60 -22.07 16.49
CA ALA A 223 -13.82 -20.65 16.26
C ALA A 223 -14.37 -20.28 14.87
N ILE A 224 -14.58 -21.26 13.97
CA ILE A 224 -15.07 -20.97 12.63
C ILE A 224 -16.45 -21.60 12.44
N SER A 225 -17.48 -20.79 12.67
CA SER A 225 -18.83 -21.12 12.16
C SER A 225 -18.79 -21.16 10.63
N PRO A 226 -19.37 -22.17 9.98
CA PRO A 226 -19.36 -22.28 8.53
C PRO A 226 -20.11 -21.08 7.92
N ILE A 227 -19.44 -20.38 7.01
CA ILE A 227 -20.08 -19.41 6.13
C ILE A 227 -21.02 -20.23 5.25
N ARG A 228 -22.32 -20.10 5.47
CA ARG A 228 -23.33 -20.67 4.58
C ARG A 228 -23.34 -19.94 3.26
N PRO A 229 -23.60 -20.64 2.13
CA PRO A 229 -23.62 -20.08 0.79
C PRO A 229 -24.68 -18.98 0.59
#